data_641b0ac1493ae7e301454e2f211cde78
#
_entry.id   641b0ac1493ae7e301454e2f211cde78
#
_cell.length_a   1.000
_cell.length_b   1.000
_cell.length_c   1.000
_cell.angle_alpha   90.00
_cell.angle_beta   90.00
_cell.angle_gamma   90.00
#
_symmetry.space_group_name_H-M   'P 1'
#
loop_
_entity.id
_entity.type
_entity.pdbx_description
1 polymer ?
#
loop_
_entity_poly.entity_id
_entity_poly.type
_entity_poly.pdbx_seq_one_letter_code
_entity_poly.pdbx_strand_id
1 'polypeptide(L)'
;MSTEPVVTEKNEERPKGLKVFLFFVLHIILYSIIMTVFLVMGPVYDRSHIVTSNGALATFLALIVLVAVVRVFPSIWNYCKAELFLIPKKRWKLFAGFVIGIGIPVIYQVVINQNFSPIESLQLMLTGRTYQGYGWTEIILDIVTLGILIPIMEEFVFRGVLQRFLTELYHFVVGIICASLLFGSMHLNPILGIVLGFSFGFAYRISGSLLIVIFVHAAWNMFFS
;
A
#
# COMPACT_ATOMS: atom_id res chain seq x y z
N MET A 1 17.23 3.18 -42.23
CA MET A 1 17.85 3.69 -40.97
C MET A 1 16.93 3.25 -39.84
N SER A 2 17.22 2.09 -39.28
CA SER A 2 16.46 1.46 -38.18
C SER A 2 17.00 2.05 -36.87
N THR A 3 16.21 2.92 -36.25
CA THR A 3 16.47 3.35 -34.89
C THR A 3 15.96 2.25 -33.94
N GLU A 4 16.84 1.35 -33.55
CA GLU A 4 16.59 0.48 -32.42
C GLU A 4 16.27 1.33 -31.18
N PRO A 5 15.26 0.94 -30.37
CA PRO A 5 15.02 1.60 -29.12
C PRO A 5 16.22 1.32 -28.20
N VAL A 6 16.84 2.39 -27.70
CA VAL A 6 17.82 2.30 -26.62
C VAL A 6 17.12 1.66 -25.43
N VAL A 7 17.25 0.36 -25.29
CA VAL A 7 16.97 -0.36 -24.06
C VAL A 7 18.08 0.07 -23.10
N THR A 8 17.79 1.06 -22.27
CA THR A 8 18.63 1.31 -21.10
C THR A 8 18.61 0.03 -20.28
N GLU A 9 19.70 -0.73 -20.35
CA GLU A 9 19.94 -1.88 -19.47
C GLU A 9 19.77 -1.42 -18.03
N LYS A 10 18.62 -1.78 -17.47
CA LYS A 10 18.38 -1.68 -16.04
C LYS A 10 19.13 -2.83 -15.37
N ASN A 11 20.46 -2.74 -15.29
CA ASN A 11 21.32 -3.62 -14.49
C ASN A 11 21.18 -3.29 -12.99
N GLU A 12 19.96 -3.17 -12.51
CA GLU A 12 19.71 -3.23 -11.07
C GLU A 12 19.64 -4.71 -10.71
N GLU A 13 20.73 -5.25 -10.20
CA GLU A 13 20.82 -6.65 -9.80
C GLU A 13 19.69 -7.00 -8.84
N ARG A 14 18.88 -7.99 -9.23
CA ARG A 14 17.85 -8.53 -8.36
C ARG A 14 18.47 -8.98 -7.02
N PRO A 15 17.92 -8.55 -5.88
CA PRO A 15 18.45 -8.98 -4.59
C PRO A 15 18.31 -10.51 -4.42
N LYS A 16 19.29 -11.12 -3.74
CA LYS A 16 19.24 -12.55 -3.44
C LYS A 16 18.00 -12.87 -2.57
N GLY A 17 17.35 -14.01 -2.82
CA GLY A 17 16.13 -14.42 -2.14
C GLY A 17 16.22 -14.39 -0.62
N LEU A 18 17.37 -14.81 -0.04
CA LEU A 18 17.61 -14.72 1.39
C LEU A 18 17.56 -13.27 1.91
N LYS A 19 18.08 -12.29 1.16
CA LYS A 19 18.01 -10.87 1.57
C LYS A 19 16.58 -10.34 1.55
N VAL A 20 15.79 -10.72 0.55
CA VAL A 20 14.37 -10.34 0.47
C VAL A 20 13.59 -10.97 1.62
N PHE A 21 13.82 -12.25 1.89
CA PHE A 21 13.19 -12.95 3.00
C PHE A 21 13.55 -12.30 4.35
N LEU A 22 14.84 -12.07 4.62
CA LEU A 22 15.30 -11.44 5.86
C LEU A 22 14.76 -10.00 6.01
N PHE A 23 14.74 -9.22 4.93
CA PHE A 23 14.14 -7.89 4.92
C PHE A 23 12.67 -7.95 5.33
N PHE A 24 11.90 -8.83 4.69
CA PHE A 24 10.47 -8.95 4.92
C PHE A 24 10.18 -9.40 6.36
N VAL A 25 10.85 -10.46 6.82
CA VAL A 25 10.68 -11.00 8.18
C VAL A 25 11.06 -9.95 9.24
N LEU A 26 12.21 -9.29 9.07
CA LEU A 26 12.67 -8.27 10.01
C LEU A 26 11.69 -7.09 10.06
N HIS A 27 11.22 -6.61 8.90
CA HIS A 27 10.26 -5.52 8.84
C HIS A 27 8.94 -5.90 9.53
N ILE A 28 8.36 -7.07 9.23
CA ILE A 28 7.11 -7.54 9.83
C ILE A 28 7.23 -7.67 11.34
N ILE A 29 8.31 -8.28 11.84
CA ILE A 29 8.53 -8.43 13.29
C ILE A 29 8.59 -7.07 13.97
N LEU A 30 9.40 -6.15 13.47
CA LEU A 30 9.57 -4.83 14.08
C LEU A 30 8.29 -4.00 14.01
N TYR A 31 7.59 -4.04 12.86
CA TYR A 31 6.27 -3.40 12.70
C TYR A 31 5.26 -3.96 13.71
N SER A 32 5.16 -5.28 13.83
CA SER A 32 4.24 -5.93 14.77
C SER A 32 4.55 -5.58 16.23
N ILE A 33 5.83 -5.51 16.60
CA ILE A 33 6.24 -5.08 17.94
C ILE A 33 5.75 -3.65 18.20
N ILE A 34 6.00 -2.71 17.29
CA ILE A 34 5.57 -1.32 17.44
C ILE A 34 4.05 -1.27 17.62
N MET A 35 3.29 -1.87 16.69
CA MET A 35 1.83 -1.83 16.73
C MET A 35 1.28 -2.46 18.02
N THR A 36 1.87 -3.56 18.50
CA THR A 36 1.46 -4.21 19.74
C THR A 36 1.73 -3.32 20.96
N VAL A 37 2.90 -2.71 21.04
CA VAL A 37 3.27 -1.80 22.15
C VAL A 37 2.27 -0.64 22.21
N PHE A 38 2.00 0.00 21.07
CA PHE A 38 1.07 1.14 21.05
C PHE A 38 -0.38 0.73 21.29
N LEU A 39 -0.80 -0.45 20.86
CA LEU A 39 -2.12 -0.99 21.16
C LEU A 39 -2.32 -1.24 22.66
N VAL A 40 -1.27 -1.66 23.36
CA VAL A 40 -1.29 -1.83 24.83
C VAL A 40 -1.29 -0.47 25.56
N MET A 41 -0.64 0.55 24.99
CA MET A 41 -0.61 1.90 25.57
C MET A 41 -1.93 2.67 25.40
N GLY A 42 -2.75 2.29 24.41
CA GLY A 42 -4.05 2.91 24.14
C GLY A 42 -4.54 2.63 22.73
N PRO A 43 -5.76 3.06 22.37
CA PRO A 43 -6.32 2.78 21.06
C PRO A 43 -5.51 3.48 19.95
N VAL A 44 -5.19 2.73 18.90
CA VAL A 44 -4.54 3.24 17.68
C VAL A 44 -5.54 3.96 16.78
N TYR A 45 -6.78 3.45 16.77
CA TYR A 45 -7.94 4.06 16.11
C TYR A 45 -9.02 4.31 17.15
N ASP A 46 -9.80 5.33 16.96
CA ASP A 46 -11.00 5.53 17.74
C ASP A 46 -12.18 4.68 17.22
N ARG A 47 -13.36 4.83 17.84
CA ARG A 47 -14.57 4.08 17.41
C ARG A 47 -15.08 4.46 16.02
N SER A 48 -14.66 5.61 15.50
CA SER A 48 -14.98 6.10 14.15
C SER A 48 -13.88 5.81 13.13
N HIS A 49 -12.93 4.93 13.50
CA HIS A 49 -11.76 4.55 12.69
C HIS A 49 -10.78 5.70 12.38
N ILE A 50 -10.91 6.84 13.04
CA ILE A 50 -9.95 7.95 12.92
C ILE A 50 -8.69 7.62 13.71
N VAL A 51 -7.54 7.91 13.13
CA VAL A 51 -6.23 7.65 13.72
C VAL A 51 -6.03 8.52 14.95
N THR A 52 -5.80 7.89 16.09
CA THR A 52 -5.45 8.60 17.32
C THR A 52 -4.00 9.09 17.28
N SER A 53 -3.63 9.97 18.23
CA SER A 53 -2.23 10.38 18.39
C SER A 53 -1.30 9.19 18.63
N ASN A 54 -1.76 8.14 19.33
CA ASN A 54 -1.00 6.89 19.48
C ASN A 54 -0.83 6.16 18.15
N GLY A 55 -1.88 6.08 17.34
CA GLY A 55 -1.82 5.46 16.02
C GLY A 55 -0.89 6.21 15.07
N ALA A 56 -0.97 7.54 15.07
CA ALA A 56 -0.06 8.36 14.27
C ALA A 56 1.40 8.17 14.69
N LEU A 57 1.69 8.20 15.99
CA LEU A 57 3.05 7.98 16.50
C LEU A 57 3.57 6.57 16.18
N ALA A 58 2.73 5.55 16.33
CA ALA A 58 3.07 4.17 15.94
C ALA A 58 3.45 4.09 14.45
N THR A 59 2.67 4.74 13.57
CA THR A 59 2.92 4.78 12.13
C THR A 59 4.21 5.53 11.79
N PHE A 60 4.48 6.67 12.41
CA PHE A 60 5.75 7.38 12.23
C PHE A 60 6.95 6.54 12.65
N LEU A 61 6.87 5.83 13.77
CA LEU A 61 7.94 4.92 14.21
C LEU A 61 8.08 3.73 13.26
N ALA A 62 6.99 3.18 12.76
CA ALA A 62 7.03 2.11 11.75
C ALA A 62 7.72 2.58 10.46
N LEU A 63 7.49 3.81 10.02
CA LEU A 63 8.20 4.39 8.86
C LEU A 63 9.71 4.54 9.15
N ILE A 64 10.09 5.04 10.34
CA ILE A 64 11.50 5.13 10.74
C ILE A 64 12.15 3.75 10.73
N VAL A 65 11.47 2.74 11.24
CA VAL A 65 11.95 1.34 11.22
C VAL A 65 12.07 0.84 9.79
N LEU A 66 11.10 1.08 8.92
CA LEU A 66 11.21 0.69 7.50
C LEU A 66 12.45 1.33 6.85
N VAL A 67 12.67 2.63 7.07
CA VAL A 67 13.85 3.34 6.55
C VAL A 67 15.13 2.73 7.10
N ALA A 68 15.19 2.41 8.40
CA ALA A 68 16.35 1.77 9.02
C ALA A 68 16.62 0.38 8.42
N VAL A 69 15.57 -0.45 8.27
CA VAL A 69 15.69 -1.79 7.66
C VAL A 69 16.15 -1.69 6.19
N VAL A 70 15.62 -0.74 5.43
CA VAL A 70 16.07 -0.48 4.04
C VAL A 70 17.55 -0.09 4.00
N ARG A 71 18.05 0.66 5.00
CA ARG A 71 19.48 1.02 5.10
C ARG A 71 20.38 -0.20 5.39
N VAL A 72 19.89 -1.18 6.14
CA VAL A 72 20.57 -2.46 6.35
C VAL A 72 20.62 -3.29 5.06
N PHE A 73 19.63 -3.13 4.18
CA PHE A 73 19.55 -3.86 2.91
C PHE A 73 19.57 -2.90 1.69
N PRO A 74 20.70 -2.25 1.38
CA PRO A 74 20.78 -1.26 0.29
C PRO A 74 20.40 -1.82 -1.09
N SER A 75 20.58 -3.14 -1.30
CA SER A 75 20.13 -3.81 -2.54
C SER A 75 18.61 -3.75 -2.73
N ILE A 76 17.82 -3.73 -1.65
CA ILE A 76 16.36 -3.57 -1.70
C ILE A 76 15.99 -2.15 -2.17
N TRP A 77 16.66 -1.14 -1.61
CA TRP A 77 16.44 0.25 -2.04
C TRP A 77 16.77 0.43 -3.53
N ASN A 78 17.94 -0.01 -3.94
CA ASN A 78 18.37 0.09 -5.34
C ASN A 78 17.42 -0.64 -6.29
N TYR A 79 16.86 -1.76 -5.84
CA TYR A 79 15.89 -2.55 -6.59
C TYR A 79 14.54 -1.81 -6.77
N CYS A 80 14.07 -1.06 -5.77
CA CYS A 80 12.73 -0.46 -5.78
C CYS A 80 12.71 1.02 -6.21
N LYS A 81 13.78 1.79 -5.96
CA LYS A 81 13.80 3.26 -6.09
C LYS A 81 13.33 3.80 -7.45
N ALA A 82 13.68 3.09 -8.55
CA ALA A 82 13.34 3.53 -9.89
C ALA A 82 11.82 3.47 -10.17
N GLU A 83 11.11 2.52 -9.57
CA GLU A 83 9.67 2.34 -9.75
C GLU A 83 8.85 3.22 -8.81
N LEU A 84 9.44 3.64 -7.68
CA LEU A 84 8.78 4.51 -6.71
C LEU A 84 8.37 5.86 -7.32
N PHE A 85 9.17 6.39 -8.25
CA PHE A 85 8.92 7.68 -8.89
C PHE A 85 8.55 7.55 -10.39
N LEU A 86 8.31 6.32 -10.86
CA LEU A 86 7.97 6.10 -12.26
C LEU A 86 6.55 6.53 -12.55
N ILE A 87 6.39 7.48 -13.47
CA ILE A 87 5.09 7.86 -14.03
C ILE A 87 4.97 7.22 -15.42
N PRO A 88 3.94 6.37 -15.65
CA PRO A 88 3.74 5.73 -16.95
C PRO A 88 3.51 6.76 -18.06
N LYS A 89 4.26 6.65 -19.16
CA LYS A 89 4.09 7.54 -20.33
C LYS A 89 2.71 7.38 -21.00
N LYS A 90 2.14 6.19 -20.96
CA LYS A 90 0.84 5.88 -21.56
C LYS A 90 -0.30 6.19 -20.58
N ARG A 91 -1.07 7.24 -20.82
CA ARG A 91 -2.17 7.70 -19.94
C ARG A 91 -3.22 6.63 -19.64
N TRP A 92 -3.52 5.74 -20.60
CA TRP A 92 -4.46 4.64 -20.37
C TRP A 92 -4.02 3.71 -19.22
N LYS A 93 -2.70 3.52 -19.00
CA LYS A 93 -2.19 2.71 -17.88
C LYS A 93 -2.48 3.34 -16.52
N LEU A 94 -2.44 4.67 -16.45
CA LEU A 94 -2.84 5.41 -15.25
C LEU A 94 -4.31 5.17 -14.95
N PHE A 95 -5.15 5.40 -15.97
CA PHE A 95 -6.60 5.21 -15.87
C PHE A 95 -6.97 3.76 -15.52
N ALA A 96 -6.42 2.78 -16.24
CA ALA A 96 -6.68 1.36 -15.99
C ALA A 96 -6.21 0.94 -14.58
N GLY A 97 -5.04 1.39 -14.14
CA GLY A 97 -4.55 1.13 -12.78
C GLY A 97 -5.50 1.67 -11.72
N PHE A 98 -6.00 2.88 -11.91
CA PHE A 98 -6.96 3.49 -10.98
C PHE A 98 -8.32 2.76 -11.01
N VAL A 99 -8.88 2.51 -12.19
CA VAL A 99 -10.18 1.82 -12.34
C VAL A 99 -10.14 0.42 -11.73
N ILE A 100 -9.07 -0.34 -11.95
CA ILE A 100 -8.93 -1.68 -11.39
C ILE A 100 -8.71 -1.62 -9.88
N GLY A 101 -7.81 -0.74 -9.44
CA GLY A 101 -7.45 -0.63 -8.03
C GLY A 101 -8.61 -0.21 -7.12
N ILE A 102 -9.48 0.68 -7.59
CA ILE A 102 -10.68 1.13 -6.85
C ILE A 102 -11.91 0.28 -7.22
N GLY A 103 -12.11 -0.01 -8.51
CA GLY A 103 -13.34 -0.63 -9.00
C GLY A 103 -13.57 -2.04 -8.44
N ILE A 104 -12.54 -2.88 -8.40
CA ILE A 104 -12.67 -4.26 -7.88
C ILE A 104 -13.12 -4.27 -6.41
N PRO A 105 -12.44 -3.57 -5.47
CA PRO A 105 -12.87 -3.60 -4.07
C PRO A 105 -14.22 -2.90 -3.85
N VAL A 106 -14.56 -1.86 -4.62
CA VAL A 106 -15.89 -1.24 -4.58
C VAL A 106 -16.96 -2.25 -5.00
N ILE A 107 -16.77 -2.97 -6.11
CA ILE A 107 -17.71 -4.01 -6.56
C ILE A 107 -17.85 -5.09 -5.48
N TYR A 108 -16.74 -5.56 -4.91
CA TYR A 108 -16.77 -6.53 -3.83
C TYR A 108 -17.60 -6.02 -2.64
N GLN A 109 -17.35 -4.80 -2.18
CA GLN A 109 -18.09 -4.22 -1.05
C GLN A 109 -19.58 -4.07 -1.36
N VAL A 110 -19.96 -3.59 -2.55
CA VAL A 110 -21.37 -3.47 -2.95
C VAL A 110 -22.08 -4.83 -2.99
N VAL A 111 -21.40 -5.88 -3.45
CA VAL A 111 -21.98 -7.23 -3.58
C VAL A 111 -22.08 -7.94 -2.23
N ILE A 112 -21.06 -7.82 -1.39
CA ILE A 112 -20.95 -8.57 -0.13
C ILE A 112 -21.51 -7.79 1.05
N ASN A 113 -21.22 -6.49 1.13
CA ASN A 113 -21.71 -5.62 2.18
C ASN A 113 -22.90 -4.79 1.65
N GLN A 114 -24.12 -5.29 1.81
CA GLN A 114 -25.34 -4.64 1.31
C GLN A 114 -25.59 -3.23 1.87
N ASN A 115 -24.97 -2.89 2.99
CA ASN A 115 -25.02 -1.55 3.59
C ASN A 115 -23.93 -0.61 3.06
N PHE A 116 -23.02 -1.09 2.22
CA PHE A 116 -21.96 -0.27 1.66
C PHE A 116 -22.48 0.56 0.48
N SER A 117 -22.40 1.88 0.62
CA SER A 117 -22.74 2.84 -0.44
C SER A 117 -21.51 3.65 -0.81
N PRO A 118 -20.89 3.40 -1.98
CA PRO A 118 -19.72 4.17 -2.42
C PRO A 118 -20.03 5.67 -2.57
N ILE A 119 -21.26 5.99 -2.98
CA ILE A 119 -21.70 7.39 -3.15
C ILE A 119 -21.82 8.07 -1.78
N GLU A 120 -22.39 7.39 -0.79
CA GLU A 120 -22.52 7.91 0.56
C GLU A 120 -21.15 8.09 1.22
N SER A 121 -20.25 7.11 1.12
CA SER A 121 -18.89 7.20 1.63
C SER A 121 -18.15 8.41 1.05
N LEU A 122 -18.20 8.57 -0.26
CA LEU A 122 -17.62 9.72 -0.94
C LEU A 122 -18.28 11.05 -0.51
N GLN A 123 -19.62 11.07 -0.39
CA GLN A 123 -20.35 12.26 0.05
C GLN A 123 -20.01 12.64 1.50
N LEU A 124 -19.93 11.69 2.40
CA LEU A 124 -19.54 11.92 3.79
C LEU A 124 -18.13 12.54 3.87
N MET A 125 -17.18 11.99 3.12
CA MET A 125 -15.82 12.53 3.06
C MET A 125 -15.79 13.94 2.48
N LEU A 126 -16.42 14.18 1.32
CA LEU A 126 -16.42 15.48 0.64
C LEU A 126 -17.14 16.58 1.43
N THR A 127 -18.16 16.22 2.24
CA THR A 127 -18.88 17.17 3.10
C THR A 127 -18.20 17.36 4.46
N GLY A 128 -17.13 16.64 4.75
CA GLY A 128 -16.44 16.65 6.04
C GLY A 128 -17.24 16.04 7.20
N ARG A 129 -18.34 15.33 6.90
CA ARG A 129 -19.18 14.72 7.96
C ARG A 129 -18.45 13.59 8.69
N THR A 130 -17.52 12.91 8.02
CA THR A 130 -16.65 11.89 8.62
C THR A 130 -15.83 12.46 9.80
N TYR A 131 -15.48 13.73 9.71
CA TYR A 131 -14.70 14.43 10.73
C TYR A 131 -15.53 15.30 11.67
N GLN A 132 -16.85 15.12 11.69
CA GLN A 132 -17.73 15.93 12.55
C GLN A 132 -17.44 15.66 14.03
N GLY A 133 -17.08 16.71 14.77
CA GLY A 133 -16.69 16.62 16.17
C GLY A 133 -15.19 16.45 16.43
N TYR A 134 -14.37 16.33 15.38
CA TYR A 134 -12.92 16.23 15.48
C TYR A 134 -12.26 17.61 15.28
N GLY A 135 -11.11 17.82 15.94
CA GLY A 135 -10.28 18.99 15.72
C GLY A 135 -9.40 18.85 14.47
N TRP A 136 -8.81 19.96 14.05
CA TRP A 136 -7.89 19.95 12.89
C TRP A 136 -6.69 19.01 13.07
N THR A 137 -6.23 18.83 14.31
CA THR A 137 -5.10 17.93 14.62
C THR A 137 -5.41 16.50 14.23
N GLU A 138 -6.56 15.97 14.64
CA GLU A 138 -7.00 14.61 14.34
C GLU A 138 -7.19 14.41 12.84
N ILE A 139 -7.79 15.39 12.16
CA ILE A 139 -8.00 15.34 10.71
C ILE A 139 -6.67 15.30 9.97
N ILE A 140 -5.72 16.14 10.36
CA ILE A 140 -4.39 16.18 9.73
C ILE A 140 -3.63 14.87 9.99
N LEU A 141 -3.69 14.34 11.22
CA LEU A 141 -3.06 13.06 11.56
C LEU A 141 -3.64 11.91 10.74
N ASP A 142 -4.96 11.89 10.56
CA ASP A 142 -5.64 10.88 9.76
C ASP A 142 -5.22 10.94 8.29
N ILE A 143 -5.28 12.11 7.67
CA ILE A 143 -4.85 12.32 6.28
C ILE A 143 -3.38 11.94 6.07
N VAL A 144 -2.50 12.39 6.96
CA VAL A 144 -1.07 12.08 6.85
C VAL A 144 -0.82 10.58 7.02
N THR A 145 -1.47 9.96 8.00
CA THR A 145 -1.25 8.55 8.34
C THR A 145 -1.87 7.62 7.30
N LEU A 146 -3.19 7.71 7.09
CA LEU A 146 -3.93 6.82 6.18
C LEU A 146 -3.72 7.19 4.71
N GLY A 147 -3.66 8.49 4.41
CA GLY A 147 -3.52 8.95 3.03
C GLY A 147 -2.10 8.96 2.49
N ILE A 148 -1.07 8.98 3.34
CA ILE A 148 0.32 9.11 2.89
C ILE A 148 1.20 7.99 3.44
N LEU A 149 1.37 7.89 4.75
CA LEU A 149 2.42 7.07 5.35
C LEU A 149 2.15 5.57 5.19
N ILE A 150 0.94 5.11 5.52
CA ILE A 150 0.56 3.70 5.42
C ILE A 150 0.63 3.22 3.96
N PRO A 151 0.01 3.90 2.97
CA PRO A 151 0.14 3.49 1.57
C PRO A 151 1.58 3.41 1.07
N ILE A 152 2.43 4.39 1.42
CA ILE A 152 3.84 4.35 1.03
C ILE A 152 4.54 3.11 1.59
N MET A 153 4.39 2.86 2.88
CA MET A 153 5.06 1.73 3.54
C MET A 153 4.57 0.39 3.00
N GLU A 154 3.27 0.22 2.89
CA GLU A 154 2.68 -1.06 2.49
C GLU A 154 2.96 -1.35 1.01
N GLU A 155 2.76 -0.37 0.11
CA GLU A 155 3.02 -0.60 -1.31
C GLU A 155 4.51 -0.82 -1.59
N PHE A 156 5.41 -0.13 -0.88
CA PHE A 156 6.84 -0.39 -0.99
C PHE A 156 7.18 -1.83 -0.63
N VAL A 157 6.67 -2.32 0.51
CA VAL A 157 6.98 -3.67 1.00
C VAL A 157 6.32 -4.75 0.14
N PHE A 158 5.01 -4.61 -0.12
CA PHE A 158 4.25 -5.66 -0.79
C PHE A 158 4.41 -5.66 -2.30
N ARG A 159 4.38 -4.50 -2.98
CA ARG A 159 4.45 -4.42 -4.45
C ARG A 159 5.88 -4.20 -4.93
N GLY A 160 6.58 -3.23 -4.32
CA GLY A 160 7.95 -2.91 -4.67
C GLY A 160 8.94 -4.03 -4.40
N VAL A 161 8.81 -4.69 -3.25
CA VAL A 161 9.74 -5.76 -2.87
C VAL A 161 9.16 -7.13 -3.16
N LEU A 162 8.09 -7.55 -2.46
CA LEU A 162 7.63 -8.93 -2.46
C LEU A 162 7.02 -9.35 -3.80
N GLN A 163 5.99 -8.66 -4.27
CA GLN A 163 5.31 -9.01 -5.52
C GLN A 163 6.26 -8.98 -6.70
N ARG A 164 7.08 -7.91 -6.81
CA ARG A 164 8.05 -7.78 -7.88
C ARG A 164 9.07 -8.92 -7.85
N PHE A 165 9.66 -9.21 -6.68
CA PHE A 165 10.63 -10.29 -6.53
C PHE A 165 10.06 -11.65 -6.93
N LEU A 166 8.85 -11.99 -6.46
CA LEU A 166 8.19 -13.25 -6.80
C LEU A 166 7.78 -13.32 -8.28
N THR A 167 7.39 -12.19 -8.86
CA THR A 167 7.09 -12.08 -10.30
C THR A 167 8.32 -12.37 -11.15
N GLU A 168 9.49 -11.85 -10.79
CA GLU A 168 10.74 -12.06 -11.51
C GLU A 168 11.34 -13.46 -11.28
N LEU A 169 11.03 -14.09 -10.13
CA LEU A 169 11.55 -15.43 -9.80
C LEU A 169 10.70 -16.54 -10.42
N TYR A 170 9.39 -16.40 -10.42
CA TYR A 170 8.43 -17.41 -10.86
C TYR A 170 7.56 -16.92 -12.02
N HIS A 171 6.51 -16.18 -11.68
CA HIS A 171 5.54 -15.63 -12.65
C HIS A 171 4.70 -14.54 -11.96
N PHE A 172 4.14 -13.60 -12.76
CA PHE A 172 3.36 -12.50 -12.18
C PHE A 172 2.13 -12.96 -11.37
N VAL A 173 1.52 -14.08 -11.75
CA VAL A 173 0.36 -14.65 -11.01
C VAL A 173 0.78 -15.06 -9.61
N VAL A 174 1.94 -15.75 -9.48
CA VAL A 174 2.49 -16.15 -8.17
C VAL A 174 2.80 -14.93 -7.32
N GLY A 175 3.43 -13.90 -7.93
CA GLY A 175 3.74 -12.65 -7.24
C GLY A 175 2.49 -11.96 -6.70
N ILE A 176 1.43 -11.83 -7.52
CA ILE A 176 0.17 -11.22 -7.09
C ILE A 176 -0.50 -12.06 -6.01
N ILE A 177 -0.67 -13.37 -6.20
CA ILE A 177 -1.36 -14.24 -5.24
C ILE A 177 -0.66 -14.20 -3.87
N CYS A 178 0.64 -14.47 -3.82
CA CYS A 178 1.37 -14.52 -2.56
C CYS A 178 1.38 -13.18 -1.83
N ALA A 179 1.63 -12.09 -2.56
CA ALA A 179 1.61 -10.75 -1.96
C ALA A 179 0.21 -10.37 -1.44
N SER A 180 -0.86 -10.74 -2.17
CA SER A 180 -2.24 -10.43 -1.77
C SER A 180 -2.70 -11.23 -0.55
N LEU A 181 -2.35 -12.52 -0.48
CA LEU A 181 -2.67 -13.36 0.68
C LEU A 181 -1.97 -12.86 1.94
N LEU A 182 -0.68 -12.52 1.83
CA LEU A 182 0.07 -11.95 2.95
C LEU A 182 -0.47 -10.56 3.34
N PHE A 183 -0.77 -9.71 2.37
CA PHE A 183 -1.37 -8.40 2.63
C PHE A 183 -2.69 -8.52 3.39
N GLY A 184 -3.59 -9.40 2.92
CA GLY A 184 -4.88 -9.61 3.58
C GLY A 184 -4.75 -10.21 4.99
N SER A 185 -3.78 -11.11 5.22
CA SER A 185 -3.58 -11.73 6.54
C SER A 185 -3.17 -10.73 7.64
N MET A 186 -2.71 -9.54 7.25
CA MET A 186 -2.31 -8.47 8.17
C MET A 186 -3.43 -7.45 8.45
N HIS A 187 -4.61 -7.62 7.82
CA HIS A 187 -5.75 -6.73 7.99
C HIS A 187 -6.81 -7.30 8.93
N LEU A 188 -7.53 -6.41 9.64
CA LEU A 188 -8.64 -6.80 10.53
C LEU A 188 -9.75 -7.54 9.78
N ASN A 189 -10.01 -7.16 8.53
CA ASN A 189 -10.87 -7.90 7.61
C ASN A 189 -9.97 -8.58 6.54
N PRO A 190 -9.54 -9.84 6.76
CA PRO A 190 -8.60 -10.51 5.87
C PRO A 190 -9.14 -10.69 4.45
N ILE A 191 -10.45 -10.94 4.30
CA ILE A 191 -11.06 -11.16 2.99
C ILE A 191 -11.04 -9.88 2.16
N LEU A 192 -11.47 -8.75 2.72
CA LEU A 192 -11.37 -7.45 2.06
C LEU A 192 -9.89 -7.11 1.79
N GLY A 193 -9.01 -7.35 2.75
CA GLY A 193 -7.57 -7.16 2.57
C GLY A 193 -6.99 -7.97 1.41
N ILE A 194 -7.42 -9.23 1.21
CA ILE A 194 -7.03 -10.04 0.04
C ILE A 194 -7.55 -9.41 -1.25
N VAL A 195 -8.81 -8.96 -1.29
CA VAL A 195 -9.40 -8.30 -2.46
C VAL A 195 -8.65 -7.02 -2.82
N LEU A 196 -8.34 -6.18 -1.82
CA LEU A 196 -7.48 -5.00 -1.98
C LEU A 196 -6.09 -5.40 -2.48
N GLY A 197 -5.52 -6.44 -1.89
CA GLY A 197 -4.24 -7.01 -2.29
C GLY A 197 -4.20 -7.36 -3.78
N PHE A 198 -5.19 -8.08 -4.27
CA PHE A 198 -5.33 -8.41 -5.69
C PHE A 198 -5.51 -7.16 -6.55
N SER A 199 -6.39 -6.26 -6.15
CA SER A 199 -6.70 -5.05 -6.92
C SER A 199 -5.47 -4.16 -7.09
N PHE A 200 -4.76 -3.90 -6.02
CA PHE A 200 -3.52 -3.11 -6.03
C PHE A 200 -2.39 -3.85 -6.76
N GLY A 201 -2.32 -5.18 -6.61
CA GLY A 201 -1.36 -6.01 -7.33
C GLY A 201 -1.55 -5.97 -8.84
N PHE A 202 -2.80 -6.01 -9.33
CA PHE A 202 -3.12 -5.84 -10.75
C PHE A 202 -2.91 -4.39 -11.21
N ALA A 203 -3.29 -3.39 -10.41
CA ALA A 203 -3.03 -1.99 -10.70
C ALA A 203 -1.53 -1.73 -10.89
N TYR A 204 -0.68 -2.29 -10.01
CA TYR A 204 0.77 -2.24 -10.14
C TYR A 204 1.26 -2.93 -11.43
N ARG A 205 0.76 -4.15 -11.71
CA ARG A 205 1.15 -4.90 -12.92
C ARG A 205 0.84 -4.15 -14.20
N ILE A 206 -0.29 -3.45 -14.27
CA ILE A 206 -0.74 -2.72 -15.46
C ILE A 206 -0.04 -1.38 -15.58
N SER A 207 0.03 -0.63 -14.49
CA SER A 207 0.67 0.68 -14.47
C SER A 207 2.19 0.59 -14.57
N GLY A 208 2.80 -0.41 -13.96
CA GLY A 208 4.25 -0.54 -13.78
C GLY A 208 4.82 0.53 -12.86
N SER A 209 4.01 1.08 -11.94
CA SER A 209 4.36 2.24 -11.12
C SER A 209 3.89 2.06 -9.69
N LEU A 210 4.81 2.09 -8.75
CA LEU A 210 4.48 2.12 -7.32
C LEU A 210 3.72 3.40 -6.95
N LEU A 211 4.10 4.53 -7.53
CA LEU A 211 3.45 5.82 -7.26
C LEU A 211 1.95 5.76 -7.53
N ILE A 212 1.54 5.15 -8.66
CA ILE A 212 0.11 5.01 -9.00
C ILE A 212 -0.62 4.17 -7.98
N VAL A 213 -0.04 3.07 -7.55
CA VAL A 213 -0.68 2.19 -6.57
C VAL A 213 -0.75 2.83 -5.20
N ILE A 214 0.27 3.58 -4.80
CA ILE A 214 0.24 4.40 -3.57
C ILE A 214 -0.94 5.38 -3.62
N PHE A 215 -1.14 6.09 -4.73
CA PHE A 215 -2.29 6.99 -4.88
C PHE A 215 -3.64 6.27 -4.87
N VAL A 216 -3.73 5.11 -5.52
CA VAL A 216 -4.94 4.26 -5.51
C VAL A 216 -5.26 3.79 -4.09
N HIS A 217 -4.26 3.32 -3.37
CA HIS A 217 -4.40 2.88 -1.98
C HIS A 217 -4.78 4.06 -1.05
N ALA A 218 -4.11 5.20 -1.19
CA ALA A 218 -4.47 6.42 -0.47
C ALA A 218 -5.93 6.84 -0.72
N ALA A 219 -6.37 6.82 -1.98
CA ALA A 219 -7.75 7.11 -2.33
C ALA A 219 -8.73 6.10 -1.70
N TRP A 220 -8.37 4.81 -1.69
CA TRP A 220 -9.17 3.81 -1.00
C TRP A 220 -9.33 4.14 0.49
N ASN A 221 -8.22 4.36 1.19
CA ASN A 221 -8.23 4.64 2.63
C ASN A 221 -9.00 5.93 2.96
N MET A 222 -8.92 6.94 2.11
CA MET A 222 -9.57 8.23 2.37
C MET A 222 -11.06 8.27 2.03
N PHE A 223 -11.51 7.48 1.05
CA PHE A 223 -12.86 7.61 0.52
C PHE A 223 -13.75 6.39 0.72
N PHE A 224 -13.19 5.21 1.03
CA PHE A 224 -13.94 3.96 1.01
C PHE A 224 -13.63 3.01 2.19
N SER A 225 -12.71 3.36 3.09
CA SER A 225 -12.39 2.53 4.27
C SER A 225 -13.28 2.81 5.46
#